data_52904085908277505b203ff2d1e87088
#
_entry.id   52904085908277505b203ff2d1e87088
#
_cell.length_a   1.000
_cell.length_b   1.000
_cell.length_c   1.000
_cell.angle_alpha   90.00
_cell.angle_beta   90.00
_cell.angle_gamma   90.00
#
_symmetry.space_group_name_H-M   'P 1'
#
loop_
_entity.id
_entity.type
_entity.pdbx_description
1 polymer ?
#
loop_
_entity_poly.entity_id
_entity_poly.type
_entity_poly.pdbx_seq_one_letter_code
_entity_poly.pdbx_strand_id
1 'polypeptide(L)'
;MEMRKQQVSKKRPTPTGIEETIRLAAREYGDKLKKAIDQRMVEMKEDDRSHFLIYQVLGIGDQEGRLVDEYQNKGRFLYKYAGSFLEEVAKLCFLEKYSDARSAQVPNTKGRRPKRFGIDCLIGSEAIEIKWRDATTDGDHILKEEARIEAIVDAKYVPIRVMFYYPNREQAIRIQRTLEKVYKGVNGQYYYGDAAWRYVKSRTGVDLLKILTKLARENAPKS
;
A
#
# COMPACT_ATOMS: atom_id res chain seq x y z
N MET A 1 -18.92 -25.52 27.77
CA MET A 1 -17.48 -25.28 28.00
C MET A 1 -17.01 -24.29 26.95
N GLU A 2 -17.15 -23.00 27.25
CA GLU A 2 -16.87 -21.89 26.30
C GLU A 2 -15.39 -21.52 26.41
N MET A 3 -14.69 -21.68 25.27
CA MET A 3 -13.33 -21.20 25.15
C MET A 3 -13.33 -19.70 24.85
N ARG A 4 -13.05 -18.88 25.85
CA ARG A 4 -12.75 -17.45 25.71
C ARG A 4 -11.51 -17.27 24.83
N LYS A 5 -11.70 -16.73 23.62
CA LYS A 5 -10.60 -16.21 22.79
C LYS A 5 -10.02 -14.98 23.49
N GLN A 6 -8.82 -15.12 24.04
CA GLN A 6 -8.03 -14.01 24.55
C GLN A 6 -7.69 -13.06 23.39
N GLN A 7 -8.25 -11.86 23.43
CA GLN A 7 -7.78 -10.73 22.65
C GLN A 7 -6.40 -10.32 23.19
N VAL A 8 -5.37 -10.59 22.43
CA VAL A 8 -4.03 -10.08 22.69
C VAL A 8 -4.05 -8.57 22.43
N SER A 9 -4.20 -7.80 23.50
CA SER A 9 -3.99 -6.36 23.49
C SER A 9 -2.53 -6.07 23.15
N LYS A 10 -2.24 -5.63 21.93
CA LYS A 10 -0.91 -5.08 21.58
C LYS A 10 -0.69 -3.82 22.43
N LYS A 11 0.17 -3.92 23.46
CA LYS A 11 0.66 -2.78 24.24
C LYS A 11 1.14 -1.69 23.27
N ARG A 12 0.61 -0.47 23.45
CA ARG A 12 1.16 0.74 22.76
C ARG A 12 2.63 0.87 23.15
N PRO A 13 3.54 1.14 22.21
CA PRO A 13 4.94 1.37 22.55
C PRO A 13 5.06 2.62 23.43
N THR A 14 5.99 2.58 24.40
CA THR A 14 6.48 3.72 25.16
C THR A 14 6.87 4.87 24.22
N PRO A 15 6.77 6.16 24.61
CA PRO A 15 6.89 7.31 23.71
C PRO A 15 8.33 7.53 23.23
N THR A 16 8.76 6.74 22.32
CA THR A 16 9.74 7.11 21.31
C THR A 16 8.98 7.94 20.29
N GLY A 17 9.42 9.15 19.95
CA GLY A 17 8.67 10.04 19.06
C GLY A 17 8.35 9.36 17.73
N ILE A 18 7.34 9.81 17.02
CA ILE A 18 6.83 9.23 15.76
C ILE A 18 7.94 8.89 14.75
N GLU A 19 9.03 9.67 14.70
CA GLU A 19 10.19 9.39 13.84
C GLU A 19 10.83 8.04 14.17
N GLU A 20 11.02 7.71 15.44
CA GLU A 20 11.60 6.43 15.83
C GLU A 20 10.65 5.26 15.55
N THR A 21 9.36 5.46 15.74
CA THR A 21 8.34 4.45 15.35
C THR A 21 8.40 4.16 13.85
N ILE A 22 8.52 5.20 13.01
CA ILE A 22 8.68 5.05 11.56
C ILE A 22 10.01 4.36 11.22
N ARG A 23 11.09 4.67 11.93
CA ARG A 23 12.41 4.03 11.76
C ARG A 23 12.34 2.53 12.06
N LEU A 24 11.69 2.14 13.14
CA LEU A 24 11.49 0.73 13.49
C LEU A 24 10.67 0.00 12.44
N ALA A 25 9.59 0.61 11.97
CA ALA A 25 8.80 0.05 10.87
C ALA A 25 9.65 -0.12 9.60
N ALA A 26 10.50 0.86 9.24
CA ALA A 26 11.38 0.76 8.08
C ALA A 26 12.34 -0.43 8.17
N ARG A 27 12.94 -0.67 9.34
CA ARG A 27 13.80 -1.85 9.58
C ARG A 27 13.00 -3.15 9.45
N GLU A 28 11.84 -3.24 10.11
CA GLU A 28 10.99 -4.45 10.06
C GLU A 28 10.57 -4.80 8.63
N TYR A 29 10.14 -3.81 7.84
CA TYR A 29 9.75 -4.04 6.44
C TYR A 29 10.95 -4.35 5.55
N GLY A 30 12.12 -3.78 5.81
CA GLY A 30 13.37 -4.12 5.14
C GLY A 30 13.77 -5.57 5.38
N ASP A 31 13.71 -6.03 6.62
CA ASP A 31 14.00 -7.42 6.99
C ASP A 31 13.00 -8.40 6.36
N LYS A 32 11.71 -8.08 6.39
CA LYS A 32 10.66 -8.88 5.72
C LYS A 32 10.89 -8.98 4.21
N LEU A 33 11.24 -7.86 3.57
CA LEU A 33 11.56 -7.83 2.14
C LEU A 33 12.76 -8.71 1.82
N LYS A 34 13.86 -8.55 2.56
CA LYS A 34 15.07 -9.34 2.37
C LYS A 34 14.77 -10.83 2.54
N LYS A 35 14.13 -11.22 3.64
CA LYS A 35 13.77 -12.61 3.90
C LYS A 35 12.90 -13.21 2.78
N ALA A 36 11.91 -12.47 2.29
CA ALA A 36 11.03 -12.94 1.22
C ALA A 36 11.77 -13.11 -0.11
N ILE A 37 12.71 -12.20 -0.43
CA ILE A 37 13.56 -12.32 -1.62
C ILE A 37 14.50 -13.53 -1.49
N ASP A 38 15.22 -13.64 -0.37
CA ASP A 38 16.19 -14.72 -0.13
C ASP A 38 15.51 -16.10 -0.20
N GLN A 39 14.34 -16.24 0.44
CA GLN A 39 13.55 -17.47 0.36
C GLN A 39 13.13 -17.79 -1.08
N ARG A 40 12.62 -16.81 -1.82
CA ARG A 40 12.20 -17.03 -3.21
C ARG A 40 13.37 -17.38 -4.12
N MET A 41 14.55 -16.77 -3.92
CA MET A 41 15.75 -17.10 -4.68
C MET A 41 16.20 -18.55 -4.45
N VAL A 42 15.99 -19.09 -3.24
CA VAL A 42 16.23 -20.51 -2.96
C VAL A 42 15.22 -21.39 -3.71
N GLU A 43 13.91 -21.08 -3.59
CA GLU A 43 12.84 -21.83 -4.26
C GLU A 43 13.03 -21.86 -5.79
N MET A 44 13.44 -20.76 -6.41
CA MET A 44 13.66 -20.66 -7.86
C MET A 44 14.75 -21.59 -8.41
N LYS A 45 15.61 -22.16 -7.56
CA LYS A 45 16.60 -23.17 -8.01
C LYS A 45 15.91 -24.47 -8.42
N GLU A 46 14.79 -24.79 -7.78
CA GLU A 46 14.00 -26.00 -8.00
C GLU A 46 12.77 -25.75 -8.91
N ASP A 47 12.53 -24.50 -9.36
CA ASP A 47 11.42 -24.17 -10.24
C ASP A 47 11.56 -24.88 -11.59
N ASP A 48 10.43 -25.33 -12.14
CA ASP A 48 10.35 -25.83 -13.52
C ASP A 48 10.74 -24.72 -14.51
N ARG A 49 11.59 -25.08 -15.46
CA ARG A 49 12.11 -24.18 -16.50
C ARG A 49 11.61 -24.53 -17.89
N SER A 50 10.62 -25.39 -18.02
CA SER A 50 10.08 -25.82 -19.32
C SER A 50 9.59 -24.63 -20.16
N HIS A 51 9.11 -23.58 -19.52
CA HIS A 51 8.68 -22.32 -20.16
C HIS A 51 9.83 -21.56 -20.86
N PHE A 52 11.10 -21.84 -20.53
CA PHE A 52 12.26 -21.24 -21.20
C PHE A 52 12.34 -21.60 -22.69
N LEU A 53 11.68 -22.69 -23.12
CA LEU A 53 11.50 -22.97 -24.53
C LEU A 53 10.94 -21.76 -25.29
N ILE A 54 9.93 -21.09 -24.71
CA ILE A 54 9.32 -19.92 -25.36
C ILE A 54 10.27 -18.73 -25.38
N TYR A 55 11.07 -18.54 -24.33
CA TYR A 55 12.11 -17.49 -24.30
C TYR A 55 13.13 -17.71 -25.41
N GLN A 56 13.61 -18.95 -25.60
CA GLN A 56 14.54 -19.33 -26.68
C GLN A 56 13.94 -19.10 -28.07
N VAL A 57 12.67 -19.45 -28.28
CA VAL A 57 11.95 -19.18 -29.54
C VAL A 57 11.92 -17.67 -29.85
N LEU A 58 11.84 -16.82 -28.82
CA LEU A 58 11.87 -15.36 -28.93
C LEU A 58 13.29 -14.77 -28.98
N GLY A 59 14.32 -15.61 -29.00
CA GLY A 59 15.73 -15.19 -29.08
C GLY A 59 16.35 -14.82 -27.73
N ILE A 60 15.72 -15.15 -26.60
CA ILE A 60 16.24 -14.91 -25.26
C ILE A 60 16.93 -16.17 -24.76
N GLY A 61 18.22 -16.06 -24.43
CA GLY A 61 19.00 -17.19 -23.91
C GLY A 61 18.65 -17.53 -22.45
N ASP A 62 19.02 -18.75 -22.02
CA ASP A 62 18.73 -19.26 -20.68
C ASP A 62 19.21 -18.36 -19.55
N GLN A 63 20.40 -17.78 -19.68
CA GLN A 63 20.95 -16.89 -18.66
C GLN A 63 20.11 -15.60 -18.53
N GLU A 64 19.73 -15.02 -19.66
CA GLU A 64 18.88 -13.82 -19.69
C GLU A 64 17.48 -14.12 -19.17
N GLY A 65 16.90 -15.26 -19.57
CA GLY A 65 15.60 -15.71 -19.06
C GLY A 65 15.59 -15.86 -17.53
N ARG A 66 16.64 -16.44 -16.96
CA ARG A 66 16.79 -16.54 -15.50
C ARG A 66 16.84 -15.16 -14.83
N LEU A 67 17.59 -14.23 -15.40
CA LEU A 67 17.68 -12.85 -14.86
C LEU A 67 16.34 -12.14 -14.93
N VAL A 68 15.60 -12.31 -16.03
CA VAL A 68 14.24 -11.74 -16.17
C VAL A 68 13.32 -12.26 -15.08
N ASP A 69 13.27 -13.59 -14.88
CA ASP A 69 12.44 -14.21 -13.84
C ASP A 69 12.85 -13.76 -12.42
N GLU A 70 14.15 -13.67 -12.17
CA GLU A 70 14.68 -13.21 -10.90
C GLU A 70 14.28 -11.76 -10.61
N TYR A 71 14.48 -10.85 -11.57
CA TYR A 71 14.10 -9.45 -11.41
C TYR A 71 12.59 -9.24 -11.31
N GLN A 72 11.80 -10.03 -12.03
CA GLN A 72 10.34 -10.00 -11.91
C GLN A 72 9.90 -10.37 -10.48
N ASN A 73 10.45 -11.43 -9.89
CA ASN A 73 10.14 -11.85 -8.54
C ASN A 73 10.60 -10.81 -7.49
N LYS A 74 11.85 -10.33 -7.60
CA LYS A 74 12.37 -9.26 -6.74
C LYS A 74 11.50 -8.00 -6.83
N GLY A 75 11.13 -7.58 -8.04
CA GLY A 75 10.26 -6.44 -8.28
C GLY A 75 8.90 -6.59 -7.61
N ARG A 76 8.26 -7.75 -7.75
CA ARG A 76 6.96 -8.05 -7.11
C ARG A 76 7.02 -7.91 -5.58
N PHE A 77 8.06 -8.45 -4.93
CA PHE A 77 8.24 -8.30 -3.49
C PHE A 77 8.52 -6.85 -3.09
N LEU A 78 9.41 -6.16 -3.82
CA LEU A 78 9.70 -4.76 -3.57
C LEU A 78 8.42 -3.90 -3.61
N TYR A 79 7.60 -4.05 -4.66
CA TYR A 79 6.34 -3.31 -4.78
C TYR A 79 5.37 -3.61 -3.63
N LYS A 80 5.23 -4.90 -3.24
CA LYS A 80 4.40 -5.32 -2.13
C LYS A 80 4.83 -4.66 -0.81
N TYR A 81 6.10 -4.80 -0.45
CA TYR A 81 6.59 -4.33 0.85
C TYR A 81 6.73 -2.80 0.90
N ALA A 82 7.11 -2.14 -0.21
CA ALA A 82 7.15 -0.68 -0.27
C ALA A 82 5.75 -0.07 -0.13
N GLY A 83 4.73 -0.66 -0.78
CA GLY A 83 3.34 -0.25 -0.63
C GLY A 83 2.86 -0.40 0.81
N SER A 84 2.98 -1.60 1.37
CA SER A 84 2.55 -1.88 2.75
C SER A 84 3.29 -1.04 3.79
N PHE A 85 4.59 -0.77 3.57
CA PHE A 85 5.37 0.11 4.45
C PHE A 85 4.81 1.54 4.45
N LEU A 86 4.61 2.13 3.27
CA LEU A 86 4.15 3.51 3.17
C LEU A 86 2.71 3.67 3.71
N GLU A 87 1.83 2.69 3.45
CA GLU A 87 0.49 2.64 4.02
C GLU A 87 0.54 2.61 5.56
N GLU A 88 1.39 1.76 6.13
CA GLU A 88 1.54 1.63 7.59
C GLU A 88 2.09 2.91 8.23
N VAL A 89 3.18 3.50 7.69
CA VAL A 89 3.77 4.70 8.30
C VAL A 89 2.88 5.94 8.15
N ALA A 90 2.14 6.05 7.04
CA ALA A 90 1.15 7.11 6.90
C ALA A 90 0.02 6.95 7.92
N LYS A 91 -0.47 5.72 8.13
CA LYS A 91 -1.46 5.42 9.16
C LYS A 91 -0.95 5.70 10.57
N LEU A 92 0.33 5.38 10.87
CA LEU A 92 0.95 5.72 12.15
C LEU A 92 0.92 7.22 12.44
N CYS A 93 1.11 8.07 11.42
CA CYS A 93 0.98 9.52 11.58
C CYS A 93 -0.42 9.93 12.04
N PHE A 94 -1.47 9.30 11.50
CA PHE A 94 -2.85 9.56 11.92
C PHE A 94 -3.13 9.00 13.32
N LEU A 95 -2.66 7.80 13.63
CA LEU A 95 -2.81 7.18 14.96
C LEU A 95 -2.11 7.98 16.07
N GLU A 96 -1.01 8.65 15.76
CA GLU A 96 -0.32 9.54 16.70
C GLU A 96 -1.17 10.77 17.04
N LYS A 97 -1.88 11.32 16.04
CA LYS A 97 -2.66 12.55 16.20
C LYS A 97 -4.08 12.31 16.70
N TYR A 98 -4.75 11.26 16.22
CA TYR A 98 -6.16 11.01 16.46
C TYR A 98 -6.35 9.74 17.30
N SER A 99 -6.93 9.87 18.48
CA SER A 99 -7.15 8.75 19.41
C SER A 99 -8.19 7.74 18.91
N ASP A 100 -9.09 8.17 18.03
CA ASP A 100 -10.13 7.35 17.39
C ASP A 100 -9.72 6.74 16.05
N ALA A 101 -8.52 7.11 15.54
CA ALA A 101 -8.01 6.55 14.29
C ALA A 101 -7.84 5.02 14.39
N ARG A 102 -8.35 4.29 13.41
CA ARG A 102 -8.28 2.83 13.36
C ARG A 102 -8.45 2.29 11.95
N SER A 103 -8.01 1.07 11.67
CA SER A 103 -8.48 0.33 10.51
C SER A 103 -9.92 -0.11 10.72
N ALA A 104 -10.72 -0.11 9.66
CA ALA A 104 -12.12 -0.51 9.71
C ALA A 104 -12.49 -1.36 8.47
N GLN A 105 -13.69 -1.87 8.47
CA GLN A 105 -14.26 -2.58 7.32
C GLN A 105 -15.71 -2.19 7.15
N VAL A 106 -16.14 -2.06 5.88
CA VAL A 106 -17.55 -1.87 5.52
C VAL A 106 -18.04 -3.08 4.72
N PRO A 107 -19.31 -3.50 4.88
CA PRO A 107 -19.87 -4.58 4.09
C PRO A 107 -19.98 -4.17 2.61
N ASN A 108 -19.71 -5.12 1.71
CA ASN A 108 -19.98 -4.91 0.29
C ASN A 108 -21.45 -5.24 0.01
N THR A 109 -22.25 -4.22 -0.20
CA THR A 109 -23.71 -4.35 -0.47
C THR A 109 -24.02 -4.52 -1.95
N LYS A 110 -23.06 -4.32 -2.85
CA LYS A 110 -23.26 -4.26 -4.32
C LYS A 110 -22.72 -5.45 -5.08
N GLY A 111 -21.88 -6.28 -4.46
CA GLY A 111 -21.22 -7.38 -5.17
C GLY A 111 -21.02 -8.63 -4.33
N ARG A 112 -20.65 -9.72 -5.00
CA ARG A 112 -20.40 -11.01 -4.33
C ARG A 112 -19.03 -11.10 -3.69
N ARG A 113 -18.01 -10.40 -4.22
CA ARG A 113 -16.62 -10.42 -3.76
C ARG A 113 -15.94 -9.07 -3.96
N PRO A 114 -15.16 -8.61 -2.97
CA PRO A 114 -15.02 -9.18 -1.63
C PRO A 114 -16.29 -8.99 -0.79
N LYS A 115 -16.50 -9.77 0.26
CA LYS A 115 -17.64 -9.60 1.17
C LYS A 115 -17.60 -8.28 1.97
N ARG A 116 -16.41 -7.75 2.19
CA ARG A 116 -16.16 -6.50 2.90
C ARG A 116 -15.02 -5.75 2.25
N PHE A 117 -15.08 -4.43 2.27
CA PHE A 117 -13.99 -3.55 1.90
C PHE A 117 -13.26 -3.06 3.15
N GLY A 118 -11.92 -3.11 3.11
CA GLY A 118 -11.08 -2.52 4.15
C GLY A 118 -11.01 -1.00 4.01
N ILE A 119 -10.90 -0.31 5.14
CA ILE A 119 -10.54 1.10 5.25
C ILE A 119 -9.21 1.15 5.97
N ASP A 120 -8.19 1.74 5.35
CA ASP A 120 -6.84 1.77 5.91
C ASP A 120 -6.80 2.59 7.20
N CYS A 121 -7.45 3.76 7.20
CA CYS A 121 -7.59 4.59 8.38
C CYS A 121 -8.97 5.25 8.42
N LEU A 122 -9.75 4.98 9.45
CA LEU A 122 -11.03 5.63 9.76
C LEU A 122 -10.83 6.60 10.91
N ILE A 123 -11.23 7.87 10.73
CA ILE A 123 -11.16 8.93 11.74
C ILE A 123 -12.52 9.65 11.75
N GLY A 124 -13.27 9.54 12.84
CA GLY A 124 -14.65 10.02 12.86
C GLY A 124 -15.46 9.45 11.69
N SER A 125 -15.91 10.30 10.77
CA SER A 125 -16.61 9.91 9.54
C SER A 125 -15.72 9.82 8.29
N GLU A 126 -14.42 10.07 8.39
CA GLU A 126 -13.51 10.09 7.26
C GLU A 126 -12.88 8.70 7.03
N ALA A 127 -13.18 8.09 5.90
CA ALA A 127 -12.63 6.79 5.48
C ALA A 127 -11.46 7.01 4.51
N ILE A 128 -10.24 6.93 5.04
CA ILE A 128 -9.02 7.23 4.30
C ILE A 128 -8.45 5.94 3.72
N GLU A 129 -8.31 5.91 2.40
CA GLU A 129 -7.58 4.90 1.62
C GLU A 129 -6.21 5.45 1.27
N ILE A 130 -5.16 4.73 1.63
CA ILE A 130 -3.78 5.15 1.44
C ILE A 130 -3.16 4.31 0.34
N LYS A 131 -2.53 4.96 -0.64
CA LYS A 131 -1.86 4.28 -1.75
C LYS A 131 -0.45 4.82 -1.94
N TRP A 132 0.51 3.89 -2.01
CA TRP A 132 1.87 4.25 -2.40
C TRP A 132 1.90 4.79 -3.82
N ARG A 133 1.53 3.95 -4.78
CA ARG A 133 1.36 4.26 -6.20
C ARG A 133 0.40 3.25 -6.80
N ASP A 134 -0.20 3.61 -7.91
CA ASP A 134 -1.01 2.66 -8.66
C ASP A 134 -0.22 2.14 -9.87
N ALA A 135 0.00 0.84 -9.90
CA ALA A 135 0.63 0.15 -11.01
C ALA A 135 -0.40 -0.49 -11.96
N THR A 136 -1.69 -0.47 -11.58
CA THR A 136 -2.74 -1.17 -12.29
C THR A 136 -3.14 -0.44 -13.56
N THR A 137 -3.18 -1.17 -14.66
CA THR A 137 -3.70 -0.73 -15.96
C THR A 137 -4.98 -1.49 -16.33
N ASP A 138 -5.56 -2.22 -15.37
CA ASP A 138 -6.75 -3.04 -15.55
C ASP A 138 -8.03 -2.22 -15.29
N GLY A 139 -8.96 -2.23 -16.25
CA GLY A 139 -10.25 -1.54 -16.14
C GLY A 139 -11.12 -2.06 -15.00
N ASP A 140 -10.99 -3.33 -14.61
CA ASP A 140 -11.70 -3.92 -13.47
C ASP A 140 -11.38 -3.24 -12.14
N HIS A 141 -10.24 -2.53 -12.09
CA HIS A 141 -9.86 -1.75 -10.91
C HIS A 141 -10.83 -0.60 -10.64
N ILE A 142 -11.33 0.05 -11.68
CA ILE A 142 -12.31 1.15 -11.54
C ILE A 142 -13.59 0.61 -10.91
N LEU A 143 -14.15 -0.48 -11.43
CA LEU A 143 -15.39 -1.07 -10.91
C LEU A 143 -15.26 -1.51 -9.45
N LYS A 144 -14.11 -2.08 -9.07
CA LYS A 144 -13.84 -2.48 -7.68
C LYS A 144 -13.74 -1.27 -6.75
N GLU A 145 -13.15 -0.19 -7.23
CA GLU A 145 -13.00 1.03 -6.42
C GLU A 145 -14.35 1.78 -6.33
N GLU A 146 -15.15 1.82 -7.39
CA GLU A 146 -16.52 2.37 -7.36
C GLU A 146 -17.37 1.61 -6.33
N ALA A 147 -17.37 0.29 -6.36
CA ALA A 147 -18.09 -0.52 -5.38
C ALA A 147 -17.63 -0.29 -3.94
N ARG A 148 -16.32 -0.05 -3.74
CA ARG A 148 -15.76 0.32 -2.43
C ARG A 148 -16.27 1.69 -1.97
N ILE A 149 -16.22 2.69 -2.85
CA ILE A 149 -16.67 4.05 -2.57
C ILE A 149 -18.16 4.04 -2.20
N GLU A 150 -18.99 3.35 -2.98
CA GLU A 150 -20.42 3.20 -2.68
C GLU A 150 -20.64 2.56 -1.29
N ALA A 151 -19.92 1.48 -0.97
CA ALA A 151 -20.04 0.82 0.34
C ALA A 151 -19.61 1.74 1.50
N ILE A 152 -18.60 2.59 1.29
CA ILE A 152 -18.17 3.60 2.28
C ILE A 152 -19.26 4.65 2.48
N VAL A 153 -19.86 5.15 1.41
CA VAL A 153 -20.96 6.15 1.45
C VAL A 153 -22.21 5.56 2.09
N ASP A 154 -22.58 4.31 1.74
CA ASP A 154 -23.71 3.59 2.36
C ASP A 154 -23.52 3.46 3.88
N ALA A 155 -22.28 3.26 4.32
CA ALA A 155 -21.91 3.23 5.74
C ALA A 155 -21.85 4.64 6.40
N LYS A 156 -22.23 5.70 5.68
CA LYS A 156 -22.23 7.10 6.13
C LYS A 156 -20.86 7.68 6.41
N TYR A 157 -19.83 7.19 5.71
CA TYR A 157 -18.49 7.74 5.75
C TYR A 157 -18.19 8.56 4.50
N VAL A 158 -17.24 9.48 4.62
CA VAL A 158 -16.71 10.30 3.53
C VAL A 158 -15.46 9.61 2.99
N PRO A 159 -15.43 9.16 1.74
CA PRO A 159 -14.27 8.50 1.17
C PRO A 159 -13.17 9.52 0.85
N ILE A 160 -11.94 9.23 1.30
CA ILE A 160 -10.76 10.06 1.04
C ILE A 160 -9.66 9.15 0.49
N ARG A 161 -9.11 9.50 -0.68
CA ARG A 161 -7.96 8.79 -1.25
C ARG A 161 -6.71 9.65 -1.14
N VAL A 162 -5.63 9.04 -0.64
CA VAL A 162 -4.31 9.65 -0.51
C VAL A 162 -3.30 8.79 -1.28
N MET A 163 -2.87 9.26 -2.45
CA MET A 163 -1.92 8.56 -3.33
C MET A 163 -0.61 9.33 -3.38
N PHE A 164 0.45 8.78 -2.81
CA PHE A 164 1.72 9.49 -2.67
C PHE A 164 2.48 9.69 -3.98
N TYR A 165 2.45 8.70 -4.89
CA TYR A 165 3.12 8.79 -6.20
C TYR A 165 2.12 8.59 -7.32
N TYR A 166 1.92 9.64 -8.11
CA TYR A 166 1.01 9.59 -9.25
C TYR A 166 1.67 8.81 -10.40
N PRO A 167 0.92 8.00 -11.13
CA PRO A 167 1.46 7.27 -12.27
C PRO A 167 1.88 8.20 -13.40
N ASN A 168 2.86 7.75 -14.19
CA ASN A 168 3.34 8.46 -15.39
C ASN A 168 2.93 7.80 -16.71
N ARG A 169 2.34 6.58 -16.66
CA ARG A 169 1.81 5.90 -17.85
C ARG A 169 0.42 6.42 -18.17
N GLU A 170 0.17 6.73 -19.44
CA GLU A 170 -1.09 7.37 -19.88
C GLU A 170 -2.34 6.59 -19.47
N GLN A 171 -2.36 5.27 -19.66
CA GLN A 171 -3.49 4.43 -19.27
C GLN A 171 -3.76 4.51 -17.75
N ALA A 172 -2.72 4.44 -16.92
CA ALA A 172 -2.86 4.56 -15.48
C ALA A 172 -3.33 5.97 -15.08
N ILE A 173 -2.85 7.02 -15.75
CA ILE A 173 -3.32 8.40 -15.55
C ILE A 173 -4.82 8.52 -15.86
N ARG A 174 -5.30 7.92 -16.96
CA ARG A 174 -6.73 7.93 -17.31
C ARG A 174 -7.58 7.26 -16.20
N ILE A 175 -7.13 6.12 -15.68
CA ILE A 175 -7.79 5.41 -14.57
C ILE A 175 -7.86 6.34 -13.35
N GLN A 176 -6.75 6.97 -12.96
CA GLN A 176 -6.74 7.84 -11.78
C GLN A 176 -7.63 9.09 -11.95
N ARG A 177 -7.68 9.67 -13.15
CA ARG A 177 -8.61 10.78 -13.45
C ARG A 177 -10.09 10.35 -13.33
N THR A 178 -10.41 9.13 -13.73
CA THR A 178 -11.76 8.57 -13.56
C THR A 178 -12.08 8.40 -12.09
N LEU A 179 -11.18 7.79 -11.32
CA LEU A 179 -11.36 7.61 -9.88
C LEU A 179 -11.49 8.95 -9.15
N GLU A 180 -10.69 9.95 -9.48
CA GLU A 180 -10.81 11.30 -8.90
C GLU A 180 -12.22 11.88 -9.10
N LYS A 181 -12.80 11.70 -10.30
CA LYS A 181 -14.19 12.14 -10.57
C LYS A 181 -15.20 11.37 -9.73
N VAL A 182 -15.01 10.06 -9.57
CA VAL A 182 -15.90 9.22 -8.74
C VAL A 182 -15.87 9.67 -7.29
N TYR A 183 -14.67 9.88 -6.71
CA TYR A 183 -14.54 10.40 -5.34
C TYR A 183 -15.24 11.76 -5.18
N LYS A 184 -14.99 12.71 -6.10
CA LYS A 184 -15.63 14.05 -6.09
C LYS A 184 -17.14 13.97 -6.26
N GLY A 185 -17.64 13.03 -7.07
CA GLY A 185 -19.08 12.83 -7.32
C GLY A 185 -19.90 12.45 -6.08
N VAL A 186 -19.25 11.90 -5.06
CA VAL A 186 -19.86 11.54 -3.78
C VAL A 186 -19.46 12.46 -2.62
N ASN A 187 -18.98 13.66 -2.91
CA ASN A 187 -18.42 14.61 -1.94
C ASN A 187 -17.19 14.06 -1.19
N GLY A 188 -16.50 13.07 -1.76
CA GLY A 188 -15.23 12.56 -1.28
C GLY A 188 -14.06 13.43 -1.71
N GLN A 189 -12.86 13.04 -1.28
CA GLN A 189 -11.63 13.80 -1.56
C GLN A 189 -10.56 12.88 -2.19
N TYR A 190 -9.74 13.47 -3.06
CA TYR A 190 -8.67 12.76 -3.74
C TYR A 190 -7.40 13.61 -3.75
N TYR A 191 -6.37 13.13 -3.03
CA TYR A 191 -5.07 13.79 -2.94
C TYR A 191 -4.01 12.92 -3.60
N TYR A 192 -3.12 13.52 -4.42
CA TYR A 192 -2.02 12.79 -5.05
C TYR A 192 -0.74 13.62 -5.13
N GLY A 193 0.39 12.95 -5.24
CA GLY A 193 1.71 13.56 -5.31
C GLY A 193 1.96 14.49 -4.12
N ASP A 194 2.45 15.70 -4.39
CA ASP A 194 2.72 16.69 -3.35
C ASP A 194 1.50 17.05 -2.49
N ALA A 195 0.29 17.00 -3.06
CA ALA A 195 -0.92 17.25 -2.30
C ALA A 195 -1.19 16.15 -1.27
N ALA A 196 -0.83 14.89 -1.55
CA ALA A 196 -0.94 13.79 -0.60
C ALA A 196 0.02 13.97 0.59
N TRP A 197 1.28 14.32 0.33
CA TRP A 197 2.26 14.61 1.37
C TRP A 197 1.82 15.79 2.25
N ARG A 198 1.35 16.89 1.62
CA ARG A 198 0.82 18.05 2.35
C ARG A 198 -0.43 17.71 3.15
N TYR A 199 -1.33 16.86 2.63
CA TYR A 199 -2.51 16.42 3.36
C TYR A 199 -2.13 15.72 4.67
N VAL A 200 -1.24 14.71 4.61
CA VAL A 200 -0.78 14.02 5.82
C VAL A 200 -0.15 15.00 6.81
N LYS A 201 0.75 15.87 6.34
CA LYS A 201 1.42 16.86 7.19
C LYS A 201 0.43 17.84 7.84
N SER A 202 -0.53 18.38 7.07
CA SER A 202 -1.50 19.34 7.59
C SER A 202 -2.46 18.72 8.61
N ARG A 203 -2.84 17.45 8.39
CA ARG A 203 -3.77 16.73 9.26
C ARG A 203 -3.11 16.25 10.55
N THR A 204 -1.87 15.80 10.48
CA THR A 204 -1.20 15.12 11.62
C THR A 204 -0.13 15.98 12.29
N GLY A 205 0.38 17.02 11.63
CA GLY A 205 1.55 17.79 12.05
C GLY A 205 2.87 17.08 11.73
N VAL A 206 2.84 15.84 11.23
CA VAL A 206 4.02 15.02 10.93
C VAL A 206 4.46 15.24 9.49
N ASP A 207 5.69 15.70 9.28
CA ASP A 207 6.31 15.81 7.96
C ASP A 207 6.89 14.45 7.53
N LEU A 208 6.00 13.54 7.11
CA LEU A 208 6.38 12.18 6.74
C LEU A 208 7.42 12.16 5.62
N LEU A 209 7.30 13.04 4.61
CA LEU A 209 8.26 13.11 3.51
C LEU A 209 9.67 13.45 4.01
N LYS A 210 9.77 14.42 4.94
CA LYS A 210 11.05 14.81 5.54
C LYS A 210 11.69 13.66 6.33
N ILE A 211 10.88 12.93 7.12
CA ILE A 211 11.35 11.77 7.89
C ILE A 211 11.87 10.69 6.95
N LEU A 212 11.09 10.31 5.93
CA LEU A 212 11.49 9.27 4.98
C LEU A 212 12.72 9.67 4.17
N THR A 213 12.84 10.95 3.78
CA THR A 213 14.04 11.47 3.09
C THR A 213 15.29 11.36 3.97
N LYS A 214 15.17 11.65 5.27
CA LYS A 214 16.27 11.50 6.22
C LYS A 214 16.68 10.02 6.34
N LEU A 215 15.71 9.12 6.54
CA LEU A 215 15.97 7.67 6.63
C LEU A 215 16.61 7.11 5.35
N ALA A 216 16.17 7.57 4.17
CA ALA A 216 16.74 7.15 2.90
C ALA A 216 18.23 7.52 2.79
N ARG A 217 18.61 8.73 3.24
CA ARG A 217 20.02 9.17 3.26
C ARG A 217 20.87 8.36 4.24
N GLU A 218 20.32 8.00 5.41
CA GLU A 218 21.01 7.19 6.42
C GLU A 218 21.22 5.74 5.96
N ASN A 219 20.28 5.19 5.16
CA ASN A 219 20.31 3.83 4.66
C ASN A 219 20.95 3.70 3.27
N ALA A 220 21.34 4.80 2.64
CA ALA A 220 22.01 4.75 1.34
C ALA A 220 23.30 3.91 1.44
N PRO A 221 23.56 2.99 0.47
CA PRO A 221 24.83 2.28 0.42
C PRO A 221 25.96 3.30 0.40
N LYS A 222 26.94 3.13 1.29
CA LYS A 222 28.16 3.92 1.22
C LYS A 222 28.87 3.51 -0.08
N SER A 223 28.91 4.42 -1.06
CA SER A 223 29.68 4.29 -2.30
C SER A 223 31.16 4.16 -2.03
#